data_a3189b0113c8cffbd88db14ff723bd8e
#
_entry.id   a3189b0113c8cffbd88db14ff723bd8e
#
_cell.length_a   1.000
_cell.length_b   1.000
_cell.length_c   1.000
_cell.angle_alpha   90.00
_cell.angle_beta   90.00
_cell.angle_gamma   90.00
#
_symmetry.space_group_name_H-M   'P 1'
#
loop_
_entity.id
_entity.type
_entity.pdbx_description
1 polymer ?
#
loop_
_entity_poly.entity_id
_entity_poly.type
_entity_poly.pdbx_seq_one_letter_code
_entity_poly.pdbx_strand_id
1 'polypeptide(L)'
;MKVLLIGSGGREHALAWKIAQSPLLDELYAAPGNPGIADHATLVALKVEDHAAVIAFAKEKAIDFVVVGPEAPLVAGLADDLRAAGIATFGPSKAAAQLEGSKGFTKDLCARYDIPTGAYQRFKSAEPAKDYVRAQGAPIVIKADGLAAGKGVTVAMTEAEALAAIDDCFDGAFGAAGAEVVVEAFLDGEEASFFCLSDGKTALALATAQDHKRVGDGDTGPNTGGMGAYSPAPVMTPAMVERTMKEIIEPTISGMAKDGNPFSGVFFAGLMITAKGPELIEYNVRFGDPECQVLMMRLKSDLLPILYATATGTLDKVEAEWRDDAALTVVLASKGYPGTYDKNTPIAHIPEASAEAKVFHAGTALKDGGLVATGGRVLNVTALGKTVTEAQARAYALADKVEWENGFCRRDIGWQAVAREKA
;
A
#
# COMPACT_ATOMS: atom_id res chain seq x y z
N MET A 1 7.10 25.04 5.84
CA MET A 1 5.73 24.55 5.52
C MET A 1 5.13 23.87 6.72
N LYS A 2 3.85 24.13 6.99
CA LYS A 2 3.06 23.35 7.98
C LYS A 2 2.32 22.25 7.24
N VAL A 3 2.50 21.02 7.66
CA VAL A 3 1.99 19.83 6.99
C VAL A 3 1.04 19.06 7.90
N LEU A 4 -0.07 18.57 7.35
CA LEU A 4 -0.97 17.63 8.00
C LEU A 4 -0.91 16.27 7.28
N LEU A 5 -0.51 15.23 8.00
CA LEU A 5 -0.54 13.85 7.53
C LEU A 5 -1.79 13.15 8.04
N ILE A 6 -2.57 12.59 7.13
CA ILE A 6 -3.78 11.82 7.45
C ILE A 6 -3.43 10.34 7.50
N GLY A 7 -3.79 9.69 8.61
CA GLY A 7 -3.64 8.25 8.83
C GLY A 7 -2.92 7.91 10.13
N SER A 8 -2.76 6.61 10.39
CA SER A 8 -2.25 6.09 11.67
C SER A 8 -1.49 4.77 11.56
N GLY A 9 -1.24 4.28 10.36
CA GLY A 9 -0.58 3.00 10.11
C GLY A 9 0.95 3.07 10.08
N GLY A 10 1.57 1.94 9.80
CA GLY A 10 3.03 1.86 9.63
C GLY A 10 3.54 2.68 8.46
N ARG A 11 2.77 2.72 7.38
CA ARG A 11 3.00 3.61 6.24
C ARG A 11 3.07 5.07 6.66
N GLU A 12 2.11 5.54 7.43
CA GLU A 12 2.07 6.92 7.90
C GLU A 12 3.21 7.22 8.87
N HIS A 13 3.61 6.26 9.70
CA HIS A 13 4.80 6.46 10.54
C HIS A 13 6.07 6.62 9.70
N ALA A 14 6.26 5.80 8.67
CA ALA A 14 7.41 5.93 7.77
C ALA A 14 7.39 7.26 7.00
N LEU A 15 6.20 7.71 6.54
CA LEU A 15 6.04 9.01 5.90
C LEU A 15 6.35 10.16 6.87
N ALA A 16 5.82 10.13 8.10
CA ALA A 16 6.08 11.14 9.13
C ALA A 16 7.57 11.25 9.45
N TRP A 17 8.23 10.10 9.66
CA TRP A 17 9.67 10.03 9.90
C TRP A 17 10.48 10.65 8.75
N LYS A 18 10.09 10.38 7.49
CA LYS A 18 10.82 10.89 6.33
C LYS A 18 10.52 12.37 6.07
N ILE A 19 9.28 12.82 6.23
CA ILE A 19 8.88 14.23 6.10
C ILE A 19 9.56 15.09 7.17
N ALA A 20 9.66 14.59 8.40
CA ALA A 20 10.30 15.30 9.51
C ALA A 20 11.79 15.62 9.29
N GLN A 21 12.44 14.97 8.33
CA GLN A 21 13.84 15.25 7.96
C GLN A 21 13.98 16.44 7.00
N SER A 22 12.87 16.94 6.45
CA SER A 22 12.90 18.02 5.47
C SER A 22 13.25 19.37 6.12
N PRO A 23 14.23 20.11 5.57
CA PRO A 23 14.51 21.48 6.02
C PRO A 23 13.40 22.47 5.65
N LEU A 24 12.44 22.06 4.82
CA LEU A 24 11.28 22.88 4.42
C LEU A 24 10.10 22.76 5.40
N LEU A 25 10.19 21.81 6.34
CA LEU A 25 9.14 21.56 7.33
C LEU A 25 9.29 22.52 8.52
N ASP A 26 8.22 23.25 8.84
CA ASP A 26 8.11 24.06 10.05
C ASP A 26 7.40 23.26 11.16
N GLU A 27 6.23 22.70 10.84
CA GLU A 27 5.42 21.91 11.77
C GLU A 27 4.78 20.72 11.04
N LEU A 28 4.76 19.56 11.70
CA LEU A 28 4.04 18.37 11.22
C LEU A 28 2.94 17.99 12.22
N TYR A 29 1.73 17.88 11.72
CA TYR A 29 0.57 17.33 12.42
C TYR A 29 0.19 15.99 11.81
N ALA A 30 -0.37 15.09 12.61
CA ALA A 30 -0.89 13.80 12.11
C ALA A 30 -2.26 13.50 12.72
N ALA A 31 -3.19 13.05 11.93
CA ALA A 31 -4.56 12.76 12.33
C ALA A 31 -5.02 11.39 11.82
N PRO A 32 -5.37 10.45 12.69
CA PRO A 32 -5.21 10.51 14.14
C PRO A 32 -3.80 10.23 14.63
N GLY A 33 -2.92 9.64 13.78
CA GLY A 33 -1.58 9.22 14.13
C GLY A 33 -1.54 8.00 15.07
N ASN A 34 -0.35 7.71 15.57
CA ASN A 34 -0.08 6.66 16.56
C ASN A 34 1.11 7.06 17.44
N PRO A 35 1.43 6.32 18.52
CA PRO A 35 2.54 6.69 19.42
C PRO A 35 3.91 6.86 18.76
N GLY A 36 4.23 6.09 17.71
CA GLY A 36 5.48 6.26 16.97
C GLY A 36 5.49 7.51 16.10
N ILE A 37 4.36 7.88 15.53
CA ILE A 37 4.20 9.12 14.76
C ILE A 37 4.38 10.34 15.69
N ALA A 38 4.00 10.23 16.96
CA ALA A 38 4.14 11.30 17.95
C ALA A 38 5.61 11.73 18.18
N ASP A 39 6.58 10.89 17.83
CA ASP A 39 8.01 11.26 17.89
C ASP A 39 8.40 12.27 16.81
N HIS A 40 7.56 12.44 15.78
CA HIS A 40 7.83 13.26 14.61
C HIS A 40 6.77 14.34 14.33
N ALA A 41 5.58 14.20 14.91
CA ALA A 41 4.43 15.04 14.62
C ALA A 41 3.58 15.30 15.88
N THR A 42 2.85 16.40 15.87
CA THR A 42 1.79 16.63 16.85
C THR A 42 0.54 15.86 16.45
N LEU A 43 0.11 14.92 17.28
CA LEU A 43 -1.09 14.14 17.03
C LEU A 43 -2.36 14.98 17.25
N VAL A 44 -3.34 14.81 16.37
CA VAL A 44 -4.61 15.53 16.41
C VAL A 44 -5.77 14.54 16.34
N ALA A 45 -6.66 14.62 17.32
CA ALA A 45 -7.86 13.78 17.37
C ALA A 45 -8.95 14.31 16.41
N LEU A 46 -8.75 14.11 15.10
CA LEU A 46 -9.74 14.41 14.06
C LEU A 46 -10.42 13.14 13.59
N LYS A 47 -11.73 13.21 13.39
CA LYS A 47 -12.46 12.20 12.61
C LYS A 47 -12.24 12.54 11.13
N VAL A 48 -11.46 11.73 10.46
CA VAL A 48 -11.05 11.98 9.07
C VAL A 48 -12.21 11.92 8.08
N GLU A 49 -13.27 11.18 8.45
CA GLU A 49 -14.53 11.10 7.69
C GLU A 49 -15.34 12.42 7.75
N ASP A 50 -15.08 13.26 8.75
CA ASP A 50 -15.65 14.62 8.83
C ASP A 50 -14.72 15.59 8.09
N HIS A 51 -14.92 15.69 6.78
CA HIS A 51 -14.12 16.56 5.91
C HIS A 51 -14.18 18.03 6.33
N ALA A 52 -15.34 18.48 6.83
CA ALA A 52 -15.50 19.86 7.32
C ALA A 52 -14.60 20.13 8.53
N ALA A 53 -14.50 19.18 9.46
CA ALA A 53 -13.63 19.29 10.63
C ALA A 53 -12.15 19.29 10.22
N VAL A 54 -11.75 18.47 9.24
CA VAL A 54 -10.39 18.45 8.71
C VAL A 54 -10.04 19.79 8.06
N ILE A 55 -10.92 20.34 7.24
CA ILE A 55 -10.75 21.65 6.59
C ILE A 55 -10.66 22.77 7.62
N ALA A 56 -11.55 22.76 8.64
CA ALA A 56 -11.54 23.76 9.70
C ALA A 56 -10.22 23.75 10.47
N PHE A 57 -9.73 22.58 10.84
CA PHE A 57 -8.42 22.42 11.49
C PHE A 57 -7.28 22.94 10.59
N ALA A 58 -7.26 22.56 9.31
CA ALA A 58 -6.24 23.01 8.37
C ALA A 58 -6.21 24.53 8.23
N LYS A 59 -7.36 25.18 8.21
CA LYS A 59 -7.46 26.66 8.18
C LYS A 59 -7.03 27.29 9.50
N GLU A 60 -7.45 26.74 10.64
CA GLU A 60 -7.09 27.25 11.98
C GLU A 60 -5.58 27.22 12.21
N LYS A 61 -4.92 26.13 11.81
CA LYS A 61 -3.47 25.95 11.96
C LYS A 61 -2.66 26.53 10.81
N ALA A 62 -3.31 27.10 9.81
CA ALA A 62 -2.68 27.59 8.57
C ALA A 62 -1.80 26.49 7.93
N ILE A 63 -2.39 25.30 7.74
CA ILE A 63 -1.72 24.18 7.06
C ILE A 63 -1.50 24.53 5.60
N ASP A 64 -0.26 24.43 5.15
CA ASP A 64 0.13 24.67 3.76
C ASP A 64 -0.12 23.47 2.87
N PHE A 65 -0.01 22.25 3.42
CA PHE A 65 -0.02 21.02 2.65
C PHE A 65 -0.60 19.84 3.44
N VAL A 66 -1.47 19.08 2.81
CA VAL A 66 -2.04 17.85 3.38
C VAL A 66 -1.57 16.63 2.59
N VAL A 67 -1.09 15.62 3.32
CA VAL A 67 -0.72 14.32 2.75
C VAL A 67 -1.73 13.29 3.23
N VAL A 68 -2.47 12.68 2.30
CA VAL A 68 -3.46 11.65 2.63
C VAL A 68 -2.80 10.27 2.46
N GLY A 69 -2.65 9.56 3.56
CA GLY A 69 -1.99 8.25 3.59
C GLY A 69 -2.88 7.10 3.11
N PRO A 70 -4.06 6.84 3.75
CA PRO A 70 -4.91 5.70 3.44
C PRO A 70 -5.87 5.95 2.28
N GLU A 71 -6.39 4.84 1.71
CA GLU A 71 -7.30 4.85 0.57
C GLU A 71 -8.72 5.34 0.88
N ALA A 72 -9.26 4.99 2.05
CA ALA A 72 -10.66 5.27 2.38
C ALA A 72 -11.01 6.78 2.32
N PRO A 73 -10.23 7.72 2.88
CA PRO A 73 -10.47 9.15 2.71
C PRO A 73 -10.35 9.62 1.26
N LEU A 74 -9.48 9.02 0.45
CA LEU A 74 -9.30 9.36 -0.97
C LEU A 74 -10.54 8.97 -1.78
N VAL A 75 -11.02 7.76 -1.60
CA VAL A 75 -12.25 7.27 -2.25
C VAL A 75 -13.48 8.07 -1.78
N ALA A 76 -13.49 8.56 -0.54
CA ALA A 76 -14.54 9.43 -0.01
C ALA A 76 -14.49 10.87 -0.57
N GLY A 77 -13.35 11.31 -1.15
CA GLY A 77 -13.21 12.62 -1.77
C GLY A 77 -12.59 13.70 -0.88
N LEU A 78 -11.88 13.33 0.18
CA LEU A 78 -11.22 14.29 1.08
C LEU A 78 -10.26 15.22 0.32
N ALA A 79 -9.50 14.70 -0.64
CA ALA A 79 -8.58 15.50 -1.42
C ALA A 79 -9.30 16.57 -2.28
N ASP A 80 -10.46 16.24 -2.84
CA ASP A 80 -11.28 17.19 -3.59
C ASP A 80 -11.76 18.33 -2.70
N ASP A 81 -12.28 18.01 -1.52
CA ASP A 81 -12.83 19.00 -0.59
C ASP A 81 -11.74 19.92 -0.03
N LEU A 82 -10.54 19.39 0.26
CA LEU A 82 -9.39 20.18 0.68
C LEU A 82 -8.92 21.14 -0.42
N ARG A 83 -8.81 20.67 -1.66
CA ARG A 83 -8.43 21.52 -2.80
C ARG A 83 -9.48 22.59 -3.08
N ALA A 84 -10.76 22.26 -2.99
CA ALA A 84 -11.86 23.24 -3.10
C ALA A 84 -11.79 24.31 -2.00
N ALA A 85 -11.24 23.98 -0.85
CA ALA A 85 -10.97 24.93 0.24
C ALA A 85 -9.66 25.72 0.09
N GLY A 86 -8.92 25.49 -1.01
CA GLY A 86 -7.66 26.18 -1.33
C GLY A 86 -6.42 25.60 -0.66
N ILE A 87 -6.49 24.34 -0.19
CA ILE A 87 -5.39 23.66 0.52
C ILE A 87 -4.73 22.67 -0.43
N ALA A 88 -3.42 22.82 -0.68
CA ALA A 88 -2.65 21.87 -1.47
C ALA A 88 -2.69 20.48 -0.82
N THR A 89 -2.98 19.45 -1.62
CA THR A 89 -3.22 18.10 -1.08
C THR A 89 -2.58 17.05 -1.97
N PHE A 90 -1.79 16.17 -1.36
CA PHE A 90 -1.25 14.96 -2.00
C PHE A 90 -2.25 13.82 -1.87
N GLY A 91 -2.67 13.29 -3.00
CA GLY A 91 -3.61 12.20 -3.15
C GLY A 91 -4.57 12.46 -4.32
N PRO A 92 -5.07 11.40 -4.99
CA PRO A 92 -5.96 11.56 -6.14
C PRO A 92 -7.33 12.12 -5.74
N SER A 93 -8.04 12.65 -6.74
CA SER A 93 -9.46 12.99 -6.63
C SER A 93 -10.29 11.73 -6.36
N LYS A 94 -11.52 11.91 -5.88
CA LYS A 94 -12.50 10.83 -5.72
C LYS A 94 -12.69 10.04 -7.04
N ALA A 95 -12.77 10.76 -8.16
CA ALA A 95 -12.94 10.14 -9.47
C ALA A 95 -11.71 9.30 -9.87
N ALA A 96 -10.50 9.82 -9.66
CA ALA A 96 -9.26 9.09 -9.95
C ALA A 96 -8.99 7.95 -8.95
N ALA A 97 -9.43 8.09 -7.71
CA ALA A 97 -9.33 7.05 -6.68
C ALA A 97 -10.17 5.79 -6.98
N GLN A 98 -11.05 5.83 -7.99
CA GLN A 98 -11.76 4.64 -8.49
C GLN A 98 -10.80 3.56 -9.01
N LEU A 99 -9.57 3.89 -9.37
CA LEU A 99 -8.54 2.90 -9.71
C LEU A 99 -8.30 1.88 -8.59
N GLU A 100 -8.47 2.25 -7.31
CA GLU A 100 -8.47 1.32 -6.18
C GLU A 100 -9.88 1.02 -5.69
N GLY A 101 -10.78 1.98 -5.75
CA GLY A 101 -12.15 1.87 -5.26
C GLY A 101 -13.03 0.90 -6.04
N SER A 102 -12.73 0.64 -7.31
CA SER A 102 -13.44 -0.30 -8.18
C SER A 102 -12.47 -1.07 -9.07
N LYS A 103 -12.42 -2.38 -8.88
CA LYS A 103 -11.62 -3.28 -9.73
C LYS A 103 -12.17 -3.32 -11.15
N GLY A 104 -13.50 -3.27 -11.29
CA GLY A 104 -14.15 -3.18 -12.57
C GLY A 104 -13.78 -1.93 -13.34
N PHE A 105 -13.73 -0.78 -12.68
CA PHE A 105 -13.28 0.47 -13.29
C PHE A 105 -11.85 0.33 -13.86
N THR A 106 -10.92 -0.22 -13.09
CA THR A 106 -9.53 -0.44 -13.53
C THR A 106 -9.46 -1.39 -14.70
N LYS A 107 -10.24 -2.48 -14.69
CA LYS A 107 -10.26 -3.44 -15.81
C LYS A 107 -10.81 -2.82 -17.08
N ASP A 108 -11.89 -2.04 -16.99
CA ASP A 108 -12.47 -1.34 -18.14
C ASP A 108 -11.50 -0.30 -18.71
N LEU A 109 -10.74 0.38 -17.85
CA LEU A 109 -9.67 1.28 -18.29
C LEU A 109 -8.57 0.50 -19.03
N CYS A 110 -8.13 -0.64 -18.49
CA CYS A 110 -7.13 -1.49 -19.13
C CYS A 110 -7.58 -1.94 -20.53
N ALA A 111 -8.82 -2.37 -20.66
CA ALA A 111 -9.39 -2.76 -21.96
C ALA A 111 -9.47 -1.60 -22.96
N ARG A 112 -9.78 -0.39 -22.49
CA ARG A 112 -9.90 0.80 -23.34
C ARG A 112 -8.57 1.31 -23.86
N TYR A 113 -7.51 1.17 -23.09
CA TYR A 113 -6.19 1.72 -23.38
C TYR A 113 -5.11 0.67 -23.60
N ASP A 114 -5.49 -0.58 -23.87
CA ASP A 114 -4.61 -1.71 -24.16
C ASP A 114 -3.53 -1.95 -23.10
N ILE A 115 -3.89 -1.75 -21.82
CA ILE A 115 -2.98 -1.98 -20.70
C ILE A 115 -2.93 -3.48 -20.40
N PRO A 116 -1.73 -4.11 -20.36
CA PRO A 116 -1.61 -5.54 -20.10
C PRO A 116 -2.16 -5.93 -18.73
N THR A 117 -3.13 -6.84 -18.72
CA THR A 117 -3.76 -7.40 -17.53
C THR A 117 -4.40 -8.73 -17.87
N GLY A 118 -4.74 -9.56 -16.87
CA GLY A 118 -5.48 -10.80 -17.09
C GLY A 118 -6.83 -10.56 -17.75
N ALA A 119 -7.22 -11.45 -18.67
CA ALA A 119 -8.57 -11.44 -19.26
C ALA A 119 -9.62 -11.48 -18.14
N TYR A 120 -10.70 -10.75 -18.28
CA TYR A 120 -11.69 -10.61 -17.23
C TYR A 120 -13.11 -10.51 -17.76
N GLN A 121 -14.08 -10.74 -16.85
CA GLN A 121 -15.47 -10.38 -17.04
C GLN A 121 -16.11 -9.96 -15.72
N ARG A 122 -17.07 -9.03 -15.80
CA ARG A 122 -17.78 -8.46 -14.64
C ARG A 122 -19.18 -9.06 -14.54
N PHE A 123 -19.64 -9.32 -13.31
CA PHE A 123 -20.95 -9.93 -13.04
C PHE A 123 -21.62 -9.24 -11.84
N LYS A 124 -22.93 -9.02 -11.98
CA LYS A 124 -23.80 -8.46 -10.94
C LYS A 124 -24.72 -9.51 -10.30
N SER A 125 -24.53 -10.78 -10.64
CA SER A 125 -25.26 -11.90 -10.07
C SER A 125 -24.44 -13.19 -10.11
N ALA A 126 -24.73 -14.11 -9.19
CA ALA A 126 -23.93 -15.30 -8.99
C ALA A 126 -23.97 -16.29 -10.16
N GLU A 127 -25.17 -16.61 -10.69
CA GLU A 127 -25.30 -17.69 -11.68
C GLU A 127 -24.54 -17.42 -12.99
N PRO A 128 -24.62 -16.21 -13.62
CA PRO A 128 -23.79 -15.92 -14.78
C PRO A 128 -22.28 -15.97 -14.51
N ALA A 129 -21.84 -15.56 -13.30
CA ALA A 129 -20.45 -15.65 -12.90
C ALA A 129 -19.99 -17.12 -12.78
N LYS A 130 -20.83 -17.98 -12.19
CA LYS A 130 -20.57 -19.41 -12.08
C LYS A 130 -20.53 -20.10 -13.44
N ASP A 131 -21.42 -19.75 -14.33
CA ASP A 131 -21.44 -20.29 -15.70
C ASP A 131 -20.16 -19.91 -16.46
N TYR A 132 -19.70 -18.68 -16.30
CA TYR A 132 -18.42 -18.24 -16.86
C TYR A 132 -17.25 -19.04 -16.30
N VAL A 133 -17.19 -19.26 -14.99
CA VAL A 133 -16.14 -20.10 -14.33
C VAL A 133 -16.17 -21.51 -14.88
N ARG A 134 -17.34 -22.14 -15.01
CA ARG A 134 -17.47 -23.49 -15.59
C ARG A 134 -16.98 -23.57 -17.03
N ALA A 135 -17.18 -22.50 -17.80
CA ALA A 135 -16.70 -22.42 -19.18
C ALA A 135 -15.20 -22.18 -19.29
N GLN A 136 -14.61 -21.37 -18.39
CA GLN A 136 -13.18 -21.04 -18.41
C GLN A 136 -12.33 -22.12 -17.73
N GLY A 137 -12.85 -22.78 -16.70
CA GLY A 137 -12.11 -23.71 -15.85
C GLY A 137 -11.26 -23.00 -14.79
N ALA A 138 -10.51 -23.82 -14.02
CA ALA A 138 -9.55 -23.35 -12.99
C ALA A 138 -8.11 -23.70 -13.43
N PRO A 139 -7.06 -22.98 -12.94
CA PRO A 139 -7.15 -21.91 -11.94
C PRO A 139 -7.75 -20.60 -12.48
N ILE A 140 -8.43 -19.86 -11.59
CA ILE A 140 -9.12 -18.61 -11.94
C ILE A 140 -9.18 -17.71 -10.69
N VAL A 141 -9.34 -16.39 -10.88
CA VAL A 141 -9.35 -15.43 -9.76
C VAL A 141 -10.72 -14.76 -9.64
N ILE A 142 -11.28 -14.78 -8.45
CA ILE A 142 -12.55 -14.16 -8.09
C ILE A 142 -12.27 -12.94 -7.21
N LYS A 143 -12.78 -11.77 -7.62
CA LYS A 143 -12.58 -10.52 -6.88
C LYS A 143 -13.93 -9.83 -6.63
N ALA A 144 -14.25 -9.57 -5.36
CA ALA A 144 -15.32 -8.64 -5.02
C ALA A 144 -14.96 -7.23 -5.48
N ASP A 145 -15.88 -6.51 -6.14
CA ASP A 145 -15.63 -5.14 -6.58
C ASP A 145 -15.82 -4.15 -5.43
N GLY A 146 -14.81 -3.31 -5.17
CA GLY A 146 -14.78 -2.35 -4.08
C GLY A 146 -13.66 -2.60 -3.07
N LEU A 147 -13.64 -1.76 -2.05
CA LEU A 147 -12.66 -1.86 -0.95
C LEU A 147 -13.03 -3.01 -0.01
N ALA A 148 -12.24 -4.06 0.00
CA ALA A 148 -12.44 -5.25 0.84
C ALA A 148 -11.20 -5.56 1.71
N ALA A 149 -10.32 -4.60 1.93
CA ALA A 149 -9.12 -4.71 2.77
C ALA A 149 -8.26 -5.96 2.45
N GLY A 150 -8.12 -6.29 1.15
CA GLY A 150 -7.36 -7.44 0.66
C GLY A 150 -8.05 -8.81 0.85
N LYS A 151 -9.24 -8.84 1.47
CA LYS A 151 -9.97 -10.10 1.75
C LYS A 151 -10.92 -10.51 0.63
N GLY A 152 -11.26 -9.61 -0.27
CA GLY A 152 -12.20 -9.85 -1.37
C GLY A 152 -11.59 -10.50 -2.61
N VAL A 153 -10.40 -11.11 -2.51
CA VAL A 153 -9.71 -11.77 -3.63
C VAL A 153 -9.46 -13.23 -3.29
N THR A 154 -9.95 -14.12 -4.13
CA THR A 154 -9.72 -15.57 -4.03
C THR A 154 -9.04 -16.05 -5.30
N VAL A 155 -7.84 -16.58 -5.17
CA VAL A 155 -7.16 -17.35 -6.20
C VAL A 155 -7.65 -18.80 -6.07
N ALA A 156 -8.58 -19.17 -6.93
CA ALA A 156 -9.21 -20.49 -6.92
C ALA A 156 -8.42 -21.46 -7.81
N MET A 157 -7.85 -22.49 -7.21
CA MET A 157 -7.10 -23.51 -7.92
C MET A 157 -8.04 -24.61 -8.46
N THR A 158 -9.27 -24.68 -7.95
CA THR A 158 -10.32 -25.61 -8.39
C THR A 158 -11.61 -24.86 -8.72
N GLU A 159 -12.45 -25.47 -9.56
CA GLU A 159 -13.78 -24.94 -9.88
C GLU A 159 -14.62 -24.78 -8.61
N ALA A 160 -14.59 -25.77 -7.70
CA ALA A 160 -15.36 -25.73 -6.46
C ALA A 160 -14.99 -24.52 -5.57
N GLU A 161 -13.70 -24.21 -5.44
CA GLU A 161 -13.22 -23.01 -4.73
C GLU A 161 -13.72 -21.72 -5.39
N ALA A 162 -13.72 -21.66 -6.72
CA ALA A 162 -14.21 -20.50 -7.46
C ALA A 162 -15.71 -20.27 -7.29
N LEU A 163 -16.51 -21.33 -7.37
CA LEU A 163 -17.96 -21.25 -7.17
C LEU A 163 -18.30 -20.83 -5.74
N ALA A 164 -17.61 -21.37 -4.74
CA ALA A 164 -17.78 -20.96 -3.34
C ALA A 164 -17.42 -19.49 -3.12
N ALA A 165 -16.32 -19.02 -3.70
CA ALA A 165 -15.91 -17.61 -3.62
C ALA A 165 -16.93 -16.65 -4.23
N ILE A 166 -17.60 -17.05 -5.32
CA ILE A 166 -18.69 -16.27 -5.93
C ILE A 166 -19.88 -16.19 -4.97
N ASP A 167 -20.28 -17.32 -4.36
CA ASP A 167 -21.36 -17.34 -3.38
C ASP A 167 -21.05 -16.42 -2.19
N ASP A 168 -19.86 -16.51 -1.62
CA ASP A 168 -19.42 -15.67 -0.51
C ASP A 168 -19.53 -14.17 -0.86
N CYS A 169 -19.17 -13.78 -2.09
CA CYS A 169 -19.29 -12.40 -2.53
C CYS A 169 -20.77 -11.92 -2.53
N PHE A 170 -21.66 -12.67 -3.14
CA PHE A 170 -23.07 -12.26 -3.30
C PHE A 170 -23.91 -12.50 -2.04
N ASP A 171 -23.48 -13.41 -1.14
CA ASP A 171 -24.13 -13.65 0.16
C ASP A 171 -23.79 -12.57 1.22
N GLY A 172 -23.03 -11.54 0.83
CA GLY A 172 -22.79 -10.36 1.65
C GLY A 172 -21.56 -10.45 2.56
N ALA A 173 -20.68 -11.41 2.35
CA ALA A 173 -19.41 -11.53 3.11
C ALA A 173 -18.54 -10.26 3.05
N PHE A 174 -18.69 -9.47 1.97
CA PHE A 174 -17.93 -8.24 1.72
C PHE A 174 -18.82 -6.98 1.68
N GLY A 175 -20.05 -7.06 2.20
CA GLY A 175 -20.98 -5.93 2.23
C GLY A 175 -21.24 -5.36 0.83
N ALA A 176 -21.19 -4.03 0.68
CA ALA A 176 -21.42 -3.37 -0.60
C ALA A 176 -20.38 -3.73 -1.68
N ALA A 177 -19.17 -4.11 -1.31
CA ALA A 177 -18.14 -4.56 -2.26
C ALA A 177 -18.50 -5.88 -2.96
N GLY A 178 -19.34 -6.72 -2.37
CA GLY A 178 -19.83 -7.97 -2.96
C GLY A 178 -20.99 -7.81 -3.94
N ALA A 179 -21.48 -6.58 -4.18
CA ALA A 179 -22.59 -6.35 -5.11
C ALA A 179 -22.22 -6.60 -6.58
N GLU A 180 -20.95 -6.63 -6.90
CA GLU A 180 -20.38 -6.96 -8.20
C GLU A 180 -19.12 -7.79 -8.04
N VAL A 181 -18.88 -8.71 -8.97
CA VAL A 181 -17.71 -9.60 -8.98
C VAL A 181 -16.97 -9.43 -10.30
N VAL A 182 -15.66 -9.37 -10.21
CA VAL A 182 -14.75 -9.49 -11.36
C VAL A 182 -14.13 -10.89 -11.34
N VAL A 183 -14.31 -11.63 -12.41
CA VAL A 183 -13.68 -12.94 -12.64
C VAL A 183 -12.54 -12.74 -13.62
N GLU A 184 -11.32 -13.12 -13.20
CA GLU A 184 -10.09 -12.89 -13.97
C GLU A 184 -9.36 -14.20 -14.27
N ALA A 185 -8.67 -14.24 -15.40
CA ALA A 185 -7.71 -15.29 -15.69
C ALA A 185 -6.59 -15.31 -14.62
N PHE A 186 -6.20 -16.51 -14.23
CA PHE A 186 -5.02 -16.71 -13.40
C PHE A 186 -3.75 -16.31 -14.17
N LEU A 187 -2.90 -15.50 -13.55
CA LEU A 187 -1.60 -15.12 -14.10
C LEU A 187 -0.50 -15.93 -13.39
N ASP A 188 0.32 -16.61 -14.17
CA ASP A 188 1.46 -17.37 -13.67
C ASP A 188 2.73 -16.53 -13.79
N GLY A 189 3.40 -16.30 -12.68
CA GLY A 189 4.59 -15.46 -12.64
C GLY A 189 5.00 -15.11 -11.21
N GLU A 190 5.80 -14.08 -11.09
CA GLU A 190 6.25 -13.53 -9.81
C GLU A 190 5.64 -12.15 -9.57
N GLU A 191 5.02 -12.00 -8.41
CA GLU A 191 4.36 -10.75 -8.05
C GLU A 191 5.39 -9.69 -7.63
N ALA A 192 5.18 -8.46 -8.09
CA ALA A 192 6.01 -7.31 -7.74
C ALA A 192 5.17 -6.05 -7.53
N SER A 193 5.66 -5.15 -6.68
CA SER A 193 5.07 -3.85 -6.40
C SER A 193 5.89 -2.77 -7.10
N PHE A 194 5.25 -2.04 -8.01
CA PHE A 194 5.85 -0.93 -8.72
C PHE A 194 5.21 0.39 -8.27
N PHE A 195 6.04 1.36 -7.90
CA PHE A 195 5.59 2.66 -7.41
C PHE A 195 5.97 3.77 -8.38
N CYS A 196 5.01 4.65 -8.64
CA CYS A 196 5.21 5.80 -9.51
C CYS A 196 4.40 6.99 -8.97
N LEU A 197 4.98 8.18 -8.97
CA LEU A 197 4.25 9.42 -8.73
C LEU A 197 3.73 9.98 -10.06
N SER A 198 2.57 10.60 -10.00
CA SER A 198 2.01 11.36 -11.12
C SER A 198 1.38 12.66 -10.63
N ASP A 199 1.55 13.71 -11.40
CA ASP A 199 0.88 14.99 -11.22
C ASP A 199 -0.28 15.21 -12.23
N GLY A 200 -0.71 14.13 -12.89
CA GLY A 200 -1.72 14.14 -13.95
C GLY A 200 -1.16 14.26 -15.36
N LYS A 201 0.13 14.56 -15.51
CA LYS A 201 0.84 14.74 -16.80
C LYS A 201 2.16 14.01 -16.81
N THR A 202 2.96 14.20 -15.78
CA THR A 202 4.31 13.64 -15.63
C THR A 202 4.25 12.41 -14.76
N ALA A 203 5.09 11.42 -15.08
CA ALA A 203 5.31 10.24 -14.26
C ALA A 203 6.75 10.23 -13.73
N LEU A 204 6.91 9.98 -12.44
CA LEU A 204 8.21 9.78 -11.79
C LEU A 204 8.25 8.38 -11.18
N ALA A 205 8.99 7.47 -11.79
CA ALA A 205 9.18 6.14 -11.24
C ALA A 205 9.92 6.20 -9.89
N LEU A 206 9.41 5.47 -8.92
CA LEU A 206 10.04 5.26 -7.62
C LEU A 206 10.72 3.89 -7.58
N ALA A 207 11.17 3.47 -6.39
CA ALA A 207 11.72 2.14 -6.22
C ALA A 207 10.64 1.06 -6.30
N THR A 208 11.07 -0.18 -6.56
CA THR A 208 10.23 -1.37 -6.57
C THR A 208 10.32 -2.12 -5.26
N ALA A 209 9.34 -2.97 -4.98
CA ALA A 209 9.33 -3.83 -3.81
C ALA A 209 8.64 -5.18 -4.12
N GLN A 210 8.78 -6.12 -3.23
CA GLN A 210 7.97 -7.34 -3.18
C GLN A 210 7.47 -7.53 -1.76
N ASP A 211 6.18 -7.87 -1.61
CA ASP A 211 5.55 -8.13 -0.32
C ASP A 211 5.25 -9.62 -0.11
N HIS A 212 4.94 -9.99 1.11
CA HIS A 212 4.52 -11.33 1.50
C HIS A 212 3.10 -11.27 2.05
N LYS A 213 2.11 -11.62 1.22
CA LYS A 213 0.68 -11.48 1.54
C LYS A 213 0.13 -12.57 2.44
N ARG A 214 0.67 -13.78 2.38
CA ARG A 214 0.21 -14.91 3.20
C ARG A 214 0.72 -14.77 4.64
N VAL A 215 -0.11 -15.20 5.60
CA VAL A 215 0.17 -15.02 7.03
C VAL A 215 1.30 -15.92 7.54
N GLY A 216 1.44 -17.11 6.99
CA GLY A 216 2.39 -18.14 7.45
C GLY A 216 3.61 -18.30 6.58
N ASP A 217 4.69 -18.84 7.15
CA ASP A 217 5.91 -19.22 6.45
C ASP A 217 5.61 -20.14 5.27
N GLY A 218 6.42 -20.04 4.22
CA GLY A 218 6.23 -20.80 2.99
C GLY A 218 4.98 -20.37 2.20
N ASP A 219 4.52 -19.13 2.38
CA ASP A 219 3.35 -18.57 1.73
C ASP A 219 2.07 -19.40 1.98
N THR A 220 1.84 -19.76 3.24
CA THR A 220 0.71 -20.54 3.70
C THR A 220 -0.33 -19.72 4.46
N GLY A 221 -1.54 -20.27 4.58
CA GLY A 221 -2.64 -19.63 5.29
C GLY A 221 -3.34 -18.52 4.50
N PRO A 222 -4.23 -17.76 5.14
CA PRO A 222 -5.00 -16.69 4.49
C PRO A 222 -4.13 -15.50 4.05
N ASN A 223 -4.67 -14.72 3.11
CA ASN A 223 -4.10 -13.42 2.72
C ASN A 223 -4.25 -12.41 3.85
N THR A 224 -3.29 -11.49 3.90
CA THR A 224 -3.23 -10.37 4.85
C THR A 224 -3.00 -9.06 4.10
N GLY A 225 -2.84 -7.97 4.82
CA GLY A 225 -2.36 -6.69 4.27
C GLY A 225 -0.86 -6.65 3.95
N GLY A 226 -0.14 -7.75 4.19
CA GLY A 226 1.31 -7.89 4.04
C GLY A 226 1.99 -8.19 5.38
N MET A 227 2.78 -9.27 5.40
CA MET A 227 3.55 -9.70 6.58
C MET A 227 5.00 -9.25 6.56
N GLY A 228 5.40 -8.59 5.49
CA GLY A 228 6.72 -8.04 5.27
C GLY A 228 6.93 -7.70 3.80
N ALA A 229 7.97 -6.95 3.53
CA ALA A 229 8.36 -6.56 2.19
C ALA A 229 9.86 -6.29 2.10
N TYR A 230 10.39 -6.28 0.90
CA TYR A 230 11.76 -5.85 0.63
C TYR A 230 11.84 -5.03 -0.65
N SER A 231 12.86 -4.22 -0.76
CA SER A 231 13.15 -3.35 -1.91
C SER A 231 14.68 -3.31 -2.14
N PRO A 232 15.15 -3.31 -3.39
CA PRO A 232 14.38 -3.42 -4.62
C PRO A 232 13.86 -4.83 -4.86
N ALA A 233 12.90 -4.97 -5.81
CA ALA A 233 12.42 -6.26 -6.29
C ALA A 233 13.37 -6.80 -7.36
N PRO A 234 14.07 -7.94 -7.18
CA PRO A 234 15.04 -8.45 -8.16
C PRO A 234 14.41 -8.80 -9.51
N VAL A 235 13.14 -9.20 -9.51
CA VAL A 235 12.39 -9.50 -10.75
C VAL A 235 12.14 -8.27 -11.61
N MET A 236 12.17 -7.08 -11.01
CA MET A 236 12.01 -5.80 -11.68
C MET A 236 13.36 -5.28 -12.18
N THR A 237 13.89 -5.91 -13.22
CA THR A 237 15.10 -5.45 -13.89
C THR A 237 14.88 -4.06 -14.51
N PRO A 238 15.96 -3.30 -14.87
CA PRO A 238 15.81 -2.02 -15.56
C PRO A 238 14.94 -2.10 -16.82
N ALA A 239 15.08 -3.16 -17.61
CA ALA A 239 14.24 -3.39 -18.78
C ALA A 239 12.77 -3.63 -18.41
N MET A 240 12.49 -4.33 -17.30
CA MET A 240 11.14 -4.55 -16.83
C MET A 240 10.50 -3.27 -16.27
N VAL A 241 11.28 -2.43 -15.60
CA VAL A 241 10.85 -1.09 -15.18
C VAL A 241 10.47 -0.23 -16.37
N GLU A 242 11.32 -0.19 -17.43
CA GLU A 242 11.03 0.56 -18.66
C GLU A 242 9.75 0.06 -19.34
N ARG A 243 9.57 -1.25 -19.46
CA ARG A 243 8.34 -1.84 -20.02
C ARG A 243 7.12 -1.47 -19.18
N THR A 244 7.22 -1.55 -17.86
CA THR A 244 6.12 -1.18 -16.95
C THR A 244 5.71 0.28 -17.13
N MET A 245 6.67 1.18 -17.22
CA MET A 245 6.39 2.59 -17.48
C MET A 245 5.65 2.77 -18.81
N LYS A 246 6.18 2.19 -19.89
CA LYS A 246 5.66 2.37 -21.25
C LYS A 246 4.33 1.65 -21.48
N GLU A 247 4.20 0.40 -20.99
CA GLU A 247 3.06 -0.46 -21.31
C GLU A 247 1.90 -0.32 -20.32
N ILE A 248 2.16 0.13 -19.09
CA ILE A 248 1.17 0.19 -18.00
C ILE A 248 0.96 1.61 -17.47
N ILE A 249 2.02 2.27 -16.99
CA ILE A 249 1.88 3.55 -16.28
C ILE A 249 1.50 4.70 -17.21
N GLU A 250 2.25 4.93 -18.28
CA GLU A 250 1.98 6.02 -19.22
C GLU A 250 0.60 5.92 -19.89
N PRO A 251 0.16 4.73 -20.36
CA PRO A 251 -1.20 4.56 -20.87
C PRO A 251 -2.27 4.83 -19.81
N THR A 252 -2.03 4.46 -18.55
CA THR A 252 -2.96 4.74 -17.45
C THR A 252 -3.10 6.24 -17.20
N ILE A 253 -1.98 6.97 -17.07
CA ILE A 253 -1.98 8.41 -16.83
C ILE A 253 -2.66 9.15 -17.98
N SER A 254 -2.28 8.84 -19.21
CA SER A 254 -2.88 9.46 -20.41
C SER A 254 -4.34 9.10 -20.59
N GLY A 255 -4.72 7.86 -20.30
CA GLY A 255 -6.10 7.38 -20.36
C GLY A 255 -6.98 8.07 -19.32
N MET A 256 -6.54 8.13 -18.08
CA MET A 256 -7.26 8.84 -17.02
C MET A 256 -7.46 10.33 -17.34
N ALA A 257 -6.44 10.98 -17.90
CA ALA A 257 -6.55 12.38 -18.34
C ALA A 257 -7.54 12.55 -19.50
N LYS A 258 -7.53 11.66 -20.49
CA LYS A 258 -8.48 11.66 -21.62
C LYS A 258 -9.92 11.44 -21.17
N ASP A 259 -10.12 10.60 -20.16
CA ASP A 259 -11.43 10.33 -19.56
C ASP A 259 -11.91 11.47 -18.63
N GLY A 260 -11.14 12.54 -18.49
CA GLY A 260 -11.49 13.69 -17.65
C GLY A 260 -11.21 13.50 -16.15
N ASN A 261 -10.47 12.45 -15.79
CA ASN A 261 -10.13 12.11 -14.41
C ASN A 261 -8.60 12.03 -14.22
N PRO A 262 -7.84 13.14 -14.42
CA PRO A 262 -6.39 13.11 -14.31
C PRO A 262 -5.98 12.62 -12.90
N PHE A 263 -4.97 11.76 -12.84
CA PHE A 263 -4.50 11.19 -11.59
C PHE A 263 -3.32 11.95 -11.04
N SER A 264 -3.45 12.50 -9.83
CA SER A 264 -2.36 13.13 -9.09
C SER A 264 -2.17 12.44 -7.74
N GLY A 265 -0.99 11.87 -7.51
CA GLY A 265 -0.67 11.10 -6.32
C GLY A 265 0.30 9.97 -6.63
N VAL A 266 0.26 8.92 -5.82
CA VAL A 266 1.07 7.73 -6.03
C VAL A 266 0.26 6.60 -6.64
N PHE A 267 0.75 6.04 -7.76
CA PHE A 267 0.35 4.73 -8.25
C PHE A 267 1.17 3.66 -7.55
N PHE A 268 0.50 2.75 -6.92
CA PHE A 268 1.06 1.47 -6.56
C PHE A 268 0.45 0.42 -7.50
N ALA A 269 1.20 0.02 -8.51
CA ALA A 269 0.81 -1.03 -9.42
C ALA A 269 1.26 -2.38 -8.86
N GLY A 270 0.30 -3.23 -8.50
CA GLY A 270 0.53 -4.65 -8.26
C GLY A 270 0.67 -5.36 -9.61
N LEU A 271 1.82 -5.93 -9.86
CA LEU A 271 2.17 -6.56 -11.13
C LEU A 271 2.40 -8.06 -10.97
N MET A 272 2.01 -8.83 -11.97
CA MET A 272 2.51 -10.17 -12.19
C MET A 272 3.54 -10.11 -13.32
N ILE A 273 4.77 -10.53 -13.03
CA ILE A 273 5.83 -10.63 -14.03
C ILE A 273 5.77 -12.01 -14.62
N THR A 274 5.12 -12.10 -15.79
CA THR A 274 4.89 -13.35 -16.52
C THR A 274 5.93 -13.56 -17.61
N ALA A 275 5.85 -14.68 -18.31
CA ALA A 275 6.68 -14.92 -19.50
C ALA A 275 6.44 -13.90 -20.64
N LYS A 276 5.28 -13.22 -20.63
CA LYS A 276 4.94 -12.18 -21.61
C LYS A 276 5.49 -10.80 -21.23
N GLY A 277 5.77 -10.59 -19.96
CA GLY A 277 6.19 -9.31 -19.38
C GLY A 277 5.34 -8.89 -18.20
N PRO A 278 5.31 -7.58 -17.85
CA PRO A 278 4.52 -7.09 -16.74
C PRO A 278 3.03 -7.08 -17.10
N GLU A 279 2.19 -7.66 -16.25
CA GLU A 279 0.74 -7.62 -16.36
C GLU A 279 0.15 -7.05 -15.07
N LEU A 280 -0.75 -6.08 -15.20
CA LEU A 280 -1.36 -5.41 -14.06
C LEU A 280 -2.34 -6.34 -13.34
N ILE A 281 -2.13 -6.53 -12.03
CA ILE A 281 -3.06 -7.24 -11.14
C ILE A 281 -4.11 -6.26 -10.61
N GLU A 282 -3.65 -5.14 -10.06
CA GLU A 282 -4.48 -4.09 -9.46
C GLU A 282 -3.69 -2.79 -9.30
N TYR A 283 -4.40 -1.68 -9.15
CA TYR A 283 -3.86 -0.42 -8.65
C TYR A 283 -4.26 -0.20 -7.20
N ASN A 284 -3.32 0.37 -6.44
CA ASN A 284 -3.59 1.09 -5.21
C ASN A 284 -3.21 2.56 -5.44
N VAL A 285 -4.01 3.48 -4.92
CA VAL A 285 -3.87 4.93 -5.16
C VAL A 285 -3.17 5.66 -4.02
N ARG A 286 -2.39 4.92 -3.26
CA ARG A 286 -1.64 5.34 -2.07
C ARG A 286 -0.38 4.48 -1.95
N PHE A 287 0.57 4.90 -1.10
CA PHE A 287 1.70 4.03 -0.79
C PHE A 287 1.24 2.70 -0.18
N GLY A 288 2.01 1.64 -0.43
CA GLY A 288 1.78 0.35 0.20
C GLY A 288 2.10 0.35 1.70
N ASP A 289 1.54 -0.59 2.41
CA ASP A 289 1.86 -0.89 3.79
C ASP A 289 1.97 -2.43 3.91
N PRO A 290 3.18 -3.02 3.99
CA PRO A 290 4.41 -2.43 4.54
C PRO A 290 5.46 -1.93 3.53
N GLU A 291 5.17 -1.78 2.25
CA GLU A 291 6.17 -1.40 1.23
C GLU A 291 6.72 0.02 1.46
N CYS A 292 5.90 0.95 1.93
CA CYS A 292 6.32 2.33 2.21
C CYS A 292 7.52 2.40 3.16
N GLN A 293 7.58 1.52 4.16
CA GLN A 293 8.64 1.47 5.15
C GLN A 293 9.99 1.19 4.50
N VAL A 294 10.06 0.23 3.59
CA VAL A 294 11.31 -0.08 2.87
C VAL A 294 11.67 1.01 1.85
N LEU A 295 10.67 1.62 1.21
CA LEU A 295 10.91 2.73 0.27
C LEU A 295 11.48 3.95 0.99
N MET A 296 10.91 4.35 2.12
CA MET A 296 11.35 5.53 2.87
C MET A 296 12.76 5.35 3.45
N MET A 297 13.13 4.15 3.88
CA MET A 297 14.50 3.85 4.32
C MET A 297 15.52 3.96 3.18
N ARG A 298 15.14 3.63 1.95
CA ARG A 298 16.02 3.70 0.77
C ARG A 298 16.05 5.07 0.09
N LEU A 299 15.03 5.90 0.27
CA LEU A 299 14.97 7.21 -0.37
C LEU A 299 16.03 8.15 0.21
N LYS A 300 16.96 8.62 -0.64
CA LYS A 300 17.95 9.65 -0.26
C LYS A 300 17.35 11.05 -0.28
N SER A 301 16.59 11.35 -1.33
CA SER A 301 16.01 12.67 -1.56
C SER A 301 15.10 13.10 -0.41
N ASP A 302 14.96 14.40 -0.25
CA ASP A 302 13.94 15.00 0.60
C ASP A 302 12.54 14.66 0.04
N LEU A 303 11.71 14.01 0.84
CA LEU A 303 10.38 13.55 0.41
C LEU A 303 9.40 14.71 0.25
N LEU A 304 9.47 15.72 1.14
CA LEU A 304 8.45 16.77 1.20
C LEU A 304 8.31 17.56 -0.11
N PRO A 305 9.40 18.06 -0.74
CA PRO A 305 9.29 18.74 -2.02
C PRO A 305 8.79 17.84 -3.16
N ILE A 306 9.09 16.54 -3.12
CA ILE A 306 8.62 15.59 -4.13
C ILE A 306 7.09 15.41 -4.03
N LEU A 307 6.56 15.23 -2.81
CA LEU A 307 5.11 15.12 -2.61
C LEU A 307 4.39 16.43 -2.96
N TYR A 308 4.99 17.58 -2.60
CA TYR A 308 4.43 18.88 -2.91
C TYR A 308 4.41 19.15 -4.42
N ALA A 309 5.49 18.83 -5.14
CA ALA A 309 5.57 18.95 -6.59
C ALA A 309 4.53 18.05 -7.29
N THR A 310 4.30 16.85 -6.77
CA THR A 310 3.22 15.96 -7.26
C THR A 310 1.86 16.64 -7.13
N ALA A 311 1.59 17.24 -5.96
CA ALA A 311 0.29 17.87 -5.68
C ALA A 311 0.07 19.18 -6.46
N THR A 312 1.13 19.87 -6.86
CA THR A 312 1.08 21.21 -7.50
C THR A 312 1.38 21.20 -9.00
N GLY A 313 1.53 20.02 -9.61
CA GLY A 313 1.73 19.90 -11.05
C GLY A 313 3.11 20.32 -11.55
N THR A 314 4.13 20.15 -10.71
CA THR A 314 5.53 20.50 -11.00
C THR A 314 6.48 19.31 -10.82
N LEU A 315 5.98 18.10 -11.01
CA LEU A 315 6.74 16.87 -10.82
C LEU A 315 7.94 16.75 -11.77
N ASP A 316 7.86 17.39 -12.93
CA ASP A 316 8.94 17.50 -13.93
C ASP A 316 10.19 18.26 -13.43
N LYS A 317 10.09 18.95 -12.28
CA LYS A 317 11.18 19.75 -11.69
C LYS A 317 11.89 19.06 -10.53
N VAL A 318 11.52 17.85 -10.18
CA VAL A 318 12.08 17.10 -9.06
C VAL A 318 12.56 15.74 -9.50
N GLU A 319 13.53 15.21 -8.77
CA GLU A 319 14.08 13.86 -8.97
C GLU A 319 14.07 13.09 -7.65
N ALA A 320 14.01 11.78 -7.74
CA ALA A 320 14.10 10.89 -6.60
C ALA A 320 15.40 10.09 -6.68
N GLU A 321 16.32 10.35 -5.75
CA GLU A 321 17.54 9.58 -5.61
C GLU A 321 17.37 8.49 -4.56
N TRP A 322 17.94 7.32 -4.85
CA TRP A 322 17.82 6.13 -4.02
C TRP A 322 19.18 5.66 -3.51
N ARG A 323 19.17 5.00 -2.33
CA ARG A 323 20.33 4.26 -1.84
C ARG A 323 20.50 3.00 -2.68
N ASP A 324 21.75 2.59 -2.87
CA ASP A 324 22.05 1.29 -3.48
C ASP A 324 21.75 0.13 -2.51
N ASP A 325 21.69 0.43 -1.20
CA ASP A 325 21.32 -0.53 -0.18
C ASP A 325 19.93 -1.11 -0.43
N ALA A 326 19.77 -2.39 -0.11
CA ALA A 326 18.46 -3.02 0.01
C ALA A 326 17.81 -2.67 1.35
N ALA A 327 16.51 -2.75 1.43
CA ALA A 327 15.76 -2.65 2.68
C ALA A 327 14.79 -3.82 2.80
N LEU A 328 14.56 -4.28 4.02
CA LEU A 328 13.59 -5.32 4.33
C LEU A 328 12.84 -4.96 5.61
N THR A 329 11.53 -5.21 5.62
CA THR A 329 10.68 -5.01 6.78
C THR A 329 9.97 -6.31 7.17
N VAL A 330 9.94 -6.60 8.46
CA VAL A 330 9.22 -7.71 9.07
C VAL A 330 8.05 -7.14 9.86
N VAL A 331 6.85 -7.60 9.58
CA VAL A 331 5.65 -7.19 10.30
C VAL A 331 5.45 -8.09 11.52
N LEU A 332 5.37 -7.48 12.70
CA LEU A 332 4.93 -8.15 13.91
C LEU A 332 3.41 -7.95 14.03
N ALA A 333 2.68 -9.05 14.07
CA ALA A 333 1.23 -9.06 14.11
C ALA A 333 0.71 -9.69 15.41
N SER A 334 -0.51 -9.35 15.79
CA SER A 334 -1.21 -9.97 16.93
C SER A 334 -1.51 -11.44 16.65
N LYS A 335 -1.26 -12.33 17.60
CA LYS A 335 -1.65 -13.76 17.48
C LYS A 335 -3.14 -13.88 17.14
N GLY A 336 -3.43 -14.65 16.11
CA GLY A 336 -4.78 -14.78 15.54
C GLY A 336 -5.04 -13.95 14.28
N TYR A 337 -4.24 -12.93 14.00
CA TYR A 337 -4.34 -12.17 12.75
C TYR A 337 -4.11 -13.07 11.51
N PRO A 338 -4.87 -12.92 10.41
CA PRO A 338 -5.87 -11.90 10.09
C PRO A 338 -7.29 -12.20 10.62
N GLY A 339 -7.48 -13.25 11.41
CA GLY A 339 -8.73 -13.57 12.10
C GLY A 339 -8.92 -12.75 13.38
N THR A 340 -9.59 -13.33 14.36
CA THR A 340 -9.80 -12.69 15.67
C THR A 340 -8.53 -12.68 16.50
N TYR A 341 -8.22 -11.55 17.12
CA TYR A 341 -7.06 -11.36 17.99
C TYR A 341 -7.42 -10.49 19.20
N ASP A 342 -6.63 -10.62 20.26
CA ASP A 342 -6.77 -9.81 21.47
C ASP A 342 -6.29 -8.40 21.23
N LYS A 343 -7.03 -7.44 21.78
CA LYS A 343 -6.68 -6.00 21.77
C LYS A 343 -6.10 -5.55 23.10
N ASN A 344 -5.33 -4.45 23.06
CA ASN A 344 -4.69 -3.87 24.21
C ASN A 344 -3.70 -4.79 24.93
N THR A 345 -3.07 -5.70 24.21
CA THR A 345 -2.00 -6.53 24.74
C THR A 345 -0.73 -5.69 24.96
N PRO A 346 -0.07 -5.78 26.13
CA PRO A 346 1.06 -4.91 26.44
C PRO A 346 2.29 -5.26 25.61
N ILE A 347 2.97 -4.22 25.12
CA ILE A 347 4.28 -4.29 24.49
C ILE A 347 5.30 -3.79 25.52
N ALA A 348 6.08 -4.69 26.10
CA ALA A 348 6.96 -4.37 27.21
C ALA A 348 8.20 -3.58 26.79
N HIS A 349 8.74 -3.88 25.59
CA HIS A 349 9.94 -3.21 25.10
C HIS A 349 9.98 -3.17 23.58
N ILE A 350 10.38 -2.00 23.06
CA ILE A 350 10.77 -1.81 21.66
C ILE A 350 12.23 -1.37 21.65
N PRO A 351 13.12 -2.05 20.90
CA PRO A 351 14.52 -1.69 20.83
C PRO A 351 14.73 -0.33 20.17
N GLU A 352 15.78 0.37 20.58
CA GLU A 352 16.15 1.66 19.99
C GLU A 352 16.47 1.54 18.50
N ALA A 353 16.09 2.57 17.75
CA ALA A 353 16.42 2.71 16.35
C ALA A 353 17.91 3.02 16.14
N SER A 354 18.46 2.60 15.01
CA SER A 354 19.76 3.01 14.51
C SER A 354 19.63 3.74 13.17
N ALA A 355 20.73 4.17 12.60
CA ALA A 355 20.74 4.72 11.25
C ALA A 355 20.28 3.68 10.18
N GLU A 356 20.49 2.40 10.46
CA GLU A 356 20.30 1.30 9.53
C GLU A 356 19.06 0.44 9.82
N ALA A 357 18.45 0.61 11.01
CA ALA A 357 17.27 -0.18 11.39
C ALA A 357 16.32 0.62 12.28
N LYS A 358 15.01 0.48 12.02
CA LYS A 358 13.93 1.19 12.70
C LYS A 358 12.76 0.29 12.97
N VAL A 359 11.98 0.63 14.00
CA VAL A 359 10.69 0.02 14.28
C VAL A 359 9.61 1.07 14.01
N PHE A 360 8.81 0.86 12.98
CA PHE A 360 7.67 1.71 12.68
C PHE A 360 6.42 1.14 13.35
N HIS A 361 5.68 2.01 14.05
CA HIS A 361 4.42 1.67 14.69
C HIS A 361 3.27 1.65 13.68
N ALA A 362 2.40 0.66 13.79
CA ALA A 362 1.12 0.57 13.11
C ALA A 362 -0.01 0.55 14.15
N GLY A 363 -0.61 -0.59 14.43
CA GLY A 363 -1.69 -0.72 15.38
C GLY A 363 -1.23 -0.66 16.84
N THR A 364 -0.79 0.48 17.31
CA THR A 364 -0.37 0.72 18.69
C THR A 364 -1.12 1.89 19.32
N ALA A 365 -1.22 1.91 20.65
CA ALA A 365 -1.73 3.02 21.43
C ALA A 365 -1.02 3.10 22.78
N LEU A 366 -1.12 4.25 23.43
CA LEU A 366 -0.75 4.41 24.83
C LEU A 366 -1.99 4.18 25.71
N LYS A 367 -1.89 3.30 26.69
CA LYS A 367 -2.94 3.03 27.67
C LYS A 367 -2.33 2.85 29.05
N ASP A 368 -2.84 3.58 30.04
CA ASP A 368 -2.39 3.56 31.43
C ASP A 368 -0.85 3.75 31.57
N GLY A 369 -0.28 4.59 30.69
CA GLY A 369 1.16 4.89 30.66
C GLY A 369 2.03 3.85 29.97
N GLY A 370 1.46 2.76 29.44
CA GLY A 370 2.18 1.72 28.72
C GLY A 370 1.79 1.65 27.23
N LEU A 371 2.65 1.09 26.42
CA LEU A 371 2.37 0.83 25.01
C LEU A 371 1.59 -0.49 24.87
N VAL A 372 0.52 -0.45 24.08
CA VAL A 372 -0.32 -1.62 23.81
C VAL A 372 -0.54 -1.81 22.31
N ALA A 373 -0.77 -3.06 21.92
CA ALA A 373 -1.16 -3.45 20.56
C ALA A 373 -2.69 -3.32 20.43
N THR A 374 -3.15 -2.60 19.41
CA THR A 374 -4.58 -2.35 19.16
C THR A 374 -5.06 -2.88 17.81
N GLY A 375 -4.13 -3.24 16.93
CA GLY A 375 -4.40 -3.71 15.57
C GLY A 375 -3.97 -5.15 15.31
N GLY A 376 -4.26 -5.63 14.12
CA GLY A 376 -3.75 -6.93 13.64
C GLY A 376 -2.27 -6.85 13.31
N ARG A 377 -1.86 -5.90 12.45
CA ARG A 377 -0.45 -5.56 12.22
C ARG A 377 -0.07 -4.43 13.17
N VAL A 378 1.01 -4.59 13.90
CA VAL A 378 1.28 -3.74 15.07
C VAL A 378 2.60 -2.99 14.96
N LEU A 379 3.68 -3.68 14.59
CA LEU A 379 5.00 -3.09 14.40
C LEU A 379 5.61 -3.56 13.08
N ASN A 380 6.46 -2.70 12.49
CA ASN A 380 7.21 -3.01 11.28
C ASN A 380 8.69 -2.80 11.57
N VAL A 381 9.43 -3.89 11.69
CA VAL A 381 10.88 -3.85 11.93
C VAL A 381 11.59 -3.79 10.60
N THR A 382 12.17 -2.64 10.29
CA THR A 382 12.72 -2.34 8.97
C THR A 382 14.21 -2.08 9.06
N ALA A 383 14.99 -2.71 8.18
CA ALA A 383 16.44 -2.55 8.16
C ALA A 383 17.00 -2.39 6.74
N LEU A 384 18.10 -1.65 6.65
CA LEU A 384 18.95 -1.55 5.45
C LEU A 384 20.04 -2.62 5.50
N GLY A 385 20.51 -3.02 4.33
CA GLY A 385 21.68 -3.86 4.14
C GLY A 385 22.24 -3.71 2.73
N LYS A 386 23.47 -4.05 2.49
CA LYS A 386 24.04 -4.04 1.14
C LYS A 386 23.36 -5.04 0.22
N THR A 387 22.79 -6.08 0.79
CA THR A 387 22.02 -7.11 0.13
C THR A 387 20.72 -7.34 0.90
N VAL A 388 19.75 -8.03 0.28
CA VAL A 388 18.51 -8.42 0.98
C VAL A 388 18.84 -9.40 2.12
N THR A 389 19.82 -10.28 1.94
CA THR A 389 20.30 -11.20 2.99
C THR A 389 20.78 -10.44 4.24
N GLU A 390 21.58 -9.38 4.05
CA GLU A 390 22.07 -8.56 5.16
C GLU A 390 20.92 -7.78 5.83
N ALA A 391 20.04 -7.17 5.04
CA ALA A 391 18.87 -6.48 5.55
C ALA A 391 17.94 -7.41 6.34
N GLN A 392 17.72 -8.64 5.84
CA GLN A 392 16.94 -9.68 6.52
C GLN A 392 17.54 -10.03 7.89
N ALA A 393 18.84 -10.35 7.92
CA ALA A 393 19.53 -10.71 9.15
C ALA A 393 19.43 -9.57 10.20
N ARG A 394 19.61 -8.32 9.77
CA ARG A 394 19.52 -7.15 10.63
C ARG A 394 18.09 -6.89 11.13
N ALA A 395 17.10 -7.02 10.27
CA ALA A 395 15.70 -6.85 10.63
C ALA A 395 15.25 -7.91 11.66
N TYR A 396 15.60 -9.18 11.48
CA TYR A 396 15.27 -10.24 12.45
C TYR A 396 16.03 -10.08 13.76
N ALA A 397 17.32 -9.70 13.72
CA ALA A 397 18.09 -9.43 14.95
C ALA A 397 17.48 -8.29 15.78
N LEU A 398 16.82 -7.32 15.15
CA LEU A 398 16.09 -6.27 15.85
C LEU A 398 14.70 -6.74 16.29
N ALA A 399 13.98 -7.49 15.45
CA ALA A 399 12.67 -8.04 15.77
C ALA A 399 12.69 -8.96 16.99
N ASP A 400 13.75 -9.76 17.13
CA ASP A 400 13.94 -10.68 18.25
C ASP A 400 14.19 -9.96 19.60
N LYS A 401 14.45 -8.64 19.58
CA LYS A 401 14.58 -7.80 20.78
C LYS A 401 13.27 -7.11 21.19
N VAL A 402 12.23 -7.23 20.40
CA VAL A 402 10.90 -6.72 20.77
C VAL A 402 10.27 -7.65 21.78
N GLU A 403 9.91 -7.11 22.95
CA GLU A 403 9.27 -7.88 24.02
C GLU A 403 7.74 -7.68 23.97
N TRP A 404 7.08 -8.58 23.25
CA TRP A 404 5.63 -8.62 23.12
C TRP A 404 5.12 -10.07 23.01
N GLU A 405 4.59 -10.60 24.10
CA GLU A 405 4.18 -11.99 24.24
C GLU A 405 3.09 -12.40 23.23
N ASN A 406 2.16 -11.50 22.94
CA ASN A 406 1.04 -11.74 22.03
C ASN A 406 1.37 -11.49 20.55
N GLY A 407 2.63 -11.22 20.24
CA GLY A 407 3.11 -10.98 18.88
C GLY A 407 3.60 -12.24 18.18
N PHE A 408 3.53 -12.22 16.85
CA PHE A 408 4.21 -13.19 15.99
C PHE A 408 4.65 -12.49 14.68
N CYS A 409 5.57 -13.10 13.98
CA CYS A 409 5.96 -12.70 12.63
C CYS A 409 6.31 -13.92 11.78
N ARG A 410 6.32 -13.77 10.47
CA ARG A 410 6.92 -14.73 9.55
C ARG A 410 8.44 -14.70 9.71
N ARG A 411 9.08 -15.86 9.55
CA ARG A 411 10.53 -16.00 9.68
C ARG A 411 11.26 -16.10 8.34
N ASP A 412 10.51 -16.07 7.24
CA ASP A 412 11.00 -16.27 5.87
C ASP A 412 10.86 -15.04 4.97
N ILE A 413 10.60 -13.84 5.51
CA ILE A 413 10.47 -12.62 4.71
C ILE A 413 11.74 -12.41 3.87
N GLY A 414 11.56 -12.21 2.56
CA GLY A 414 12.67 -12.02 1.61
C GLY A 414 13.29 -13.31 1.08
N TRP A 415 12.73 -14.49 1.39
CA TRP A 415 13.31 -15.78 1.04
C TRP A 415 13.66 -15.93 -0.44
N GLN A 416 12.85 -15.38 -1.35
CA GLN A 416 13.07 -15.44 -2.80
C GLN A 416 14.32 -14.66 -3.21
N ALA A 417 14.47 -13.43 -2.72
CA ALA A 417 15.64 -12.60 -2.99
C ALA A 417 16.91 -13.20 -2.38
N VAL A 418 16.82 -13.69 -1.14
CA VAL A 418 17.94 -14.38 -0.47
C VAL A 418 18.39 -15.63 -1.23
N ALA A 419 17.44 -16.40 -1.77
CA ALA A 419 17.77 -17.56 -2.60
C ALA A 419 18.50 -17.16 -3.88
N ARG A 420 18.10 -16.06 -4.55
CA ARG A 420 18.77 -15.52 -5.74
C ARG A 420 20.18 -15.01 -5.45
N GLU A 421 20.39 -14.36 -4.31
CA GLU A 421 21.71 -13.86 -3.90
C GLU A 421 22.74 -14.99 -3.63
N LYS A 422 22.24 -16.19 -3.36
CA LYS A 422 23.07 -17.39 -3.12
C LYS A 422 23.34 -18.24 -4.39
N ALA A 423 22.57 -18.00 -5.47
CA ALA A 423 22.68 -18.74 -6.73
C ALA A 423 23.76 -18.15 -7.63
#